data_642878cab8b72b547a6c7feeb5a324c8
#
_entry.id   642878cab8b72b547a6c7feeb5a324c8
#
_cell.length_a   1.000
_cell.length_b   1.000
_cell.length_c   1.000
_cell.angle_alpha   90.00
_cell.angle_beta   90.00
_cell.angle_gamma   90.00
#
_symmetry.space_group_name_H-M   'P 1'
#
loop_
_entity.id
_entity.type
_entity.pdbx_description
1 polymer ?
#
loop_
_entity_poly.entity_id
_entity_poly.type
_entity_poly.pdbx_seq_one_letter_code
_entity_poly.pdbx_strand_id
1 'polypeptide(L)'
;MLIARDKDFYIIEANNCFEWKGINHSIEKIKLPSHWALGEVNNLATALSALEASDASLLPTKKELNNALESFSLPGRFELIESKSRWILDVAHNPGAAKNFRDRLNTMKLETGNTMIISMMRDKNLEDFIGVFKDMVSNWVVCKMDTDRSFTSQELKERLRLLGINDITLTDSPYEAFKYVENLRPISDNIIVSGSFELVGPAKEYLSKTREI
;
A
#
# COMPACT_ATOMS: atom_id res chain seq x y z
N MET A 1 -19.26 -16.14 19.56
CA MET A 1 -18.14 -17.10 19.45
C MET A 1 -16.95 -16.33 18.88
N LEU A 2 -15.74 -16.48 19.44
CA LEU A 2 -14.53 -15.89 18.87
C LEU A 2 -13.93 -16.89 17.88
N ILE A 3 -13.71 -16.45 16.62
CA ILE A 3 -13.11 -17.24 15.56
C ILE A 3 -11.69 -16.71 15.33
N ALA A 4 -10.69 -17.56 15.43
CA ALA A 4 -9.28 -17.18 15.36
C ALA A 4 -8.59 -17.85 14.15
N ARG A 5 -7.78 -17.05 13.44
CA ARG A 5 -6.93 -17.55 12.36
C ARG A 5 -5.91 -18.55 12.91
N ASP A 6 -5.52 -19.47 12.06
CA ASP A 6 -4.57 -20.57 12.35
C ASP A 6 -5.06 -21.58 13.42
N LYS A 7 -6.30 -21.41 13.87
CA LYS A 7 -6.98 -22.31 14.77
C LYS A 7 -8.31 -22.81 14.18
N ASP A 8 -9.19 -21.86 13.86
CA ASP A 8 -10.55 -22.13 13.39
C ASP A 8 -10.67 -21.99 11.87
N PHE A 9 -9.78 -21.23 11.24
CA PHE A 9 -9.67 -21.09 9.80
C PHE A 9 -8.24 -20.78 9.38
N TYR A 10 -7.92 -21.11 8.12
CA TYR A 10 -6.62 -20.82 7.52
C TYR A 10 -6.71 -20.78 5.99
N ILE A 11 -5.66 -20.25 5.38
CA ILE A 11 -5.44 -20.30 3.94
C ILE A 11 -4.04 -20.81 3.68
N ILE A 12 -3.92 -21.79 2.81
CA ILE A 12 -2.65 -22.47 2.48
C ILE A 12 -2.41 -22.48 0.97
N GLU A 13 -1.15 -22.46 0.59
CA GLU A 13 -0.76 -22.68 -0.79
C GLU A 13 -0.73 -24.18 -1.09
N ALA A 14 -1.35 -24.57 -2.20
CA ALA A 14 -1.43 -25.94 -2.68
C ALA A 14 -1.42 -25.98 -4.22
N ASN A 15 -0.42 -26.63 -4.82
CA ASN A 15 -0.34 -26.84 -6.29
C ASN A 15 -0.48 -25.54 -7.11
N ASN A 16 0.28 -24.51 -6.78
CA ASN A 16 0.25 -23.16 -7.39
C ASN A 16 -1.10 -22.44 -7.29
N CYS A 17 -1.94 -22.86 -6.39
CA CYS A 17 -3.20 -22.20 -6.03
C CYS A 17 -3.30 -22.11 -4.51
N PHE A 18 -4.32 -21.44 -4.04
CA PHE A 18 -4.60 -21.35 -2.60
C PHE A 18 -5.88 -22.11 -2.27
N GLU A 19 -5.92 -22.63 -1.05
CA GLU A 19 -7.08 -23.27 -0.46
C GLU A 19 -7.41 -22.55 0.84
N TRP A 20 -8.64 -22.05 0.97
CA TRP A 20 -9.16 -21.58 2.23
C TRP A 20 -9.96 -22.68 2.91
N LYS A 21 -9.74 -22.87 4.21
CA LYS A 21 -10.52 -23.76 5.09
C LYS A 21 -11.09 -22.96 6.24
N GLY A 22 -12.40 -22.92 6.33
CA GLY A 22 -13.17 -22.41 7.45
C GLY A 22 -13.55 -23.53 8.43
N ILE A 23 -14.56 -23.26 9.28
CA ILE A 23 -15.02 -24.22 10.30
C ILE A 23 -15.70 -25.43 9.66
N ASN A 24 -16.59 -25.21 8.70
CA ASN A 24 -17.40 -26.26 8.06
C ASN A 24 -17.27 -26.30 6.53
N HIS A 25 -16.64 -25.29 5.93
CA HIS A 25 -16.54 -25.15 4.48
C HIS A 25 -15.09 -24.96 4.04
N SER A 26 -14.84 -25.23 2.76
CA SER A 26 -13.57 -24.93 2.11
C SER A 26 -13.77 -24.44 0.68
N ILE A 27 -12.83 -23.64 0.19
CA ILE A 27 -12.76 -23.23 -1.21
C ILE A 27 -11.36 -23.54 -1.72
N GLU A 28 -11.28 -24.43 -2.69
CA GLU A 28 -10.03 -24.85 -3.30
C GLU A 28 -9.73 -24.11 -4.61
N LYS A 29 -8.46 -24.12 -5.01
CA LYS A 29 -7.98 -23.57 -6.28
C LYS A 29 -8.30 -22.09 -6.45
N ILE A 30 -8.12 -21.33 -5.36
CA ILE A 30 -8.19 -19.85 -5.37
C ILE A 30 -6.96 -19.33 -6.09
N LYS A 31 -7.18 -18.45 -7.08
CA LYS A 31 -6.12 -17.74 -7.81
C LYS A 31 -5.99 -16.34 -7.24
N LEU A 32 -4.86 -16.06 -6.60
CA LEU A 32 -4.61 -14.73 -6.05
C LEU A 32 -3.92 -13.82 -7.09
N PRO A 33 -4.17 -12.50 -7.04
CA PRO A 33 -3.41 -11.53 -7.82
C PRO A 33 -1.90 -11.62 -7.51
N SER A 34 -1.06 -11.59 -8.54
CA SER A 34 0.39 -11.79 -8.41
C SER A 34 1.11 -10.76 -7.53
N HIS A 35 0.51 -9.58 -7.35
CA HIS A 35 1.04 -8.50 -6.52
C HIS A 35 0.54 -8.54 -5.06
N TRP A 36 -0.22 -9.57 -4.68
CA TRP A 36 -0.64 -9.73 -3.29
C TRP A 36 0.51 -10.29 -2.44
N ALA A 37 0.61 -9.75 -1.22
CA ALA A 37 1.49 -10.27 -0.18
C ALA A 37 0.65 -10.99 0.90
N LEU A 38 1.31 -11.49 1.92
CA LEU A 38 0.67 -12.28 2.99
C LEU A 38 -0.48 -11.52 3.70
N GLY A 39 -0.40 -10.18 3.75
CA GLY A 39 -1.44 -9.35 4.36
C GLY A 39 -2.79 -9.47 3.64
N GLU A 40 -2.80 -9.39 2.30
CA GLU A 40 -4.03 -9.52 1.50
C GLU A 40 -4.58 -10.94 1.58
N VAL A 41 -3.71 -11.93 1.54
CA VAL A 41 -4.07 -13.35 1.69
C VAL A 41 -4.77 -13.58 3.02
N ASN A 42 -4.23 -13.05 4.11
CA ASN A 42 -4.82 -13.13 5.44
C ASN A 42 -6.15 -12.38 5.55
N ASN A 43 -6.27 -11.23 4.89
CA ASN A 43 -7.52 -10.46 4.85
C ASN A 43 -8.61 -11.24 4.09
N LEU A 44 -8.27 -11.89 2.99
CA LEU A 44 -9.19 -12.76 2.25
C LEU A 44 -9.67 -13.91 3.13
N ALA A 45 -8.75 -14.61 3.81
CA ALA A 45 -9.11 -15.71 4.71
C ALA A 45 -10.06 -15.23 5.82
N THR A 46 -9.78 -14.06 6.40
CA THR A 46 -10.64 -13.46 7.43
C THR A 46 -12.02 -13.08 6.87
N ALA A 47 -12.08 -12.50 5.68
CA ALA A 47 -13.34 -12.13 5.05
C ALA A 47 -14.23 -13.35 4.75
N LEU A 48 -13.65 -14.42 4.18
CA LEU A 48 -14.37 -15.67 3.92
C LEU A 48 -14.88 -16.30 5.22
N SER A 49 -14.08 -16.30 6.28
CA SER A 49 -14.48 -16.84 7.57
C SER A 49 -15.56 -16.00 8.27
N ALA A 50 -15.54 -14.68 8.06
CA ALA A 50 -16.61 -13.81 8.54
C ALA A 50 -17.94 -14.06 7.80
N LEU A 51 -17.90 -14.29 6.49
CA LEU A 51 -19.08 -14.70 5.71
C LEU A 51 -19.63 -16.03 6.19
N GLU A 52 -18.78 -17.07 6.34
CA GLU A 52 -19.18 -18.37 6.85
C GLU A 52 -19.85 -18.25 8.23
N ALA A 53 -19.28 -17.48 9.12
CA ALA A 53 -19.78 -17.31 10.49
C ALA A 53 -21.08 -16.52 10.56
N SER A 54 -21.32 -15.61 9.62
CA SER A 54 -22.54 -14.81 9.54
C SER A 54 -23.67 -15.60 8.91
N ASP A 55 -23.45 -16.07 7.70
CA ASP A 55 -24.37 -16.92 6.92
C ASP A 55 -23.54 -17.63 5.84
N ALA A 56 -23.43 -18.96 5.95
CA ALA A 56 -22.67 -19.76 5.00
C ALA A 56 -23.22 -19.70 3.55
N SER A 57 -24.47 -19.32 3.37
CA SER A 57 -25.05 -19.10 2.03
C SER A 57 -24.44 -17.92 1.29
N LEU A 58 -23.73 -17.01 2.01
CA LEU A 58 -23.01 -15.87 1.43
C LEU A 58 -21.62 -16.25 0.91
N LEU A 59 -21.15 -17.46 1.18
CA LEU A 59 -19.85 -17.90 0.64
C LEU A 59 -19.90 -17.98 -0.89
N PRO A 60 -18.94 -17.34 -1.57
CA PRO A 60 -18.88 -17.42 -3.02
C PRO A 60 -18.50 -18.83 -3.49
N THR A 61 -18.99 -19.21 -4.63
CA THR A 61 -18.39 -20.35 -5.35
C THR A 61 -16.95 -20.01 -5.77
N LYS A 62 -16.14 -21.02 -6.01
CA LYS A 62 -14.76 -20.83 -6.54
C LYS A 62 -14.72 -19.93 -7.78
N LYS A 63 -15.70 -20.06 -8.70
CA LYS A 63 -15.75 -19.26 -9.92
C LYS A 63 -16.03 -17.80 -9.63
N GLU A 64 -16.99 -17.51 -8.78
CA GLU A 64 -17.33 -16.15 -8.36
C GLU A 64 -16.16 -15.49 -7.63
N LEU A 65 -15.53 -16.22 -6.70
CA LEU A 65 -14.37 -15.72 -5.99
C LEU A 65 -13.21 -15.37 -6.92
N ASN A 66 -12.83 -16.28 -7.82
CA ASN A 66 -11.74 -16.03 -8.76
C ASN A 66 -12.03 -14.87 -9.71
N ASN A 67 -13.27 -14.74 -10.20
CA ASN A 67 -13.67 -13.60 -11.02
C ASN A 67 -13.60 -12.27 -10.23
N ALA A 68 -14.04 -12.27 -8.97
CA ALA A 68 -13.95 -11.09 -8.12
C ALA A 68 -12.49 -10.69 -7.84
N LEU A 69 -11.62 -11.66 -7.58
CA LEU A 69 -10.21 -11.42 -7.30
C LEU A 69 -9.43 -10.91 -8.52
N GLU A 70 -9.79 -11.37 -9.73
CA GLU A 70 -9.15 -10.92 -10.98
C GLU A 70 -9.35 -9.42 -11.22
N SER A 71 -10.51 -8.89 -10.88
CA SER A 71 -10.87 -7.47 -11.04
C SER A 71 -10.72 -6.66 -9.74
N PHE A 72 -10.24 -7.28 -8.66
CA PHE A 72 -10.20 -6.64 -7.36
C PHE A 72 -9.19 -5.49 -7.32
N SER A 73 -9.67 -4.30 -7.05
CA SER A 73 -8.88 -3.10 -6.86
C SER A 73 -9.52 -2.22 -5.79
N LEU A 74 -8.72 -1.74 -4.86
CA LEU A 74 -9.15 -0.76 -3.86
C LEU A 74 -8.39 0.54 -4.09
N PRO A 75 -9.09 1.67 -4.27
CA PRO A 75 -8.45 2.97 -4.42
C PRO A 75 -7.48 3.27 -3.27
N GLY A 76 -6.26 3.69 -3.62
CA GLY A 76 -5.20 3.98 -2.64
C GLY A 76 -4.68 2.75 -1.88
N ARG A 77 -4.90 1.53 -2.37
CA ARG A 77 -4.33 0.30 -1.83
C ARG A 77 -3.48 -0.40 -2.89
N PHE A 78 -2.20 -0.09 -2.93
CA PHE A 78 -1.27 -0.54 -3.98
C PHE A 78 -1.80 -0.22 -5.38
N GLU A 79 -2.28 0.97 -5.56
CA GLU A 79 -2.83 1.42 -6.83
C GLU A 79 -1.69 1.84 -7.76
N LEU A 80 -1.62 1.20 -8.92
CA LEU A 80 -0.59 1.46 -9.92
C LEU A 80 -1.15 2.41 -10.99
N ILE A 81 -0.45 3.51 -11.22
CA ILE A 81 -0.83 4.50 -12.22
C ILE A 81 0.38 4.75 -13.12
N GLU A 82 0.30 4.27 -14.37
CA GLU A 82 1.33 4.50 -15.37
C GLU A 82 1.17 5.91 -15.98
N SER A 83 2.29 6.65 -16.02
CA SER A 83 2.44 7.97 -16.62
C SER A 83 3.84 8.03 -17.25
N LYS A 84 4.52 9.18 -17.21
CA LYS A 84 5.97 9.29 -17.53
C LYS A 84 6.82 8.49 -16.55
N SER A 85 6.34 8.35 -15.32
CA SER A 85 6.84 7.47 -14.27
C SER A 85 5.72 6.56 -13.84
N ARG A 86 6.04 5.43 -13.21
CA ARG A 86 5.07 4.60 -12.52
C ARG A 86 4.80 5.16 -11.14
N TRP A 87 3.56 5.55 -10.87
CA TRP A 87 3.12 5.96 -9.56
C TRP A 87 2.51 4.77 -8.81
N ILE A 88 2.91 4.61 -7.56
CA ILE A 88 2.46 3.54 -6.67
C ILE A 88 1.85 4.19 -5.45
N LEU A 89 0.52 4.15 -5.34
CA LEU A 89 -0.23 4.81 -4.28
C LEU A 89 -0.68 3.80 -3.23
N ASP A 90 -0.31 4.03 -1.97
CA ASP A 90 -0.78 3.21 -0.85
C ASP A 90 -0.99 4.04 0.42
N VAL A 91 -2.15 3.88 1.05
CA VAL A 91 -2.54 4.61 2.27
C VAL A 91 -1.95 4.03 3.56
N ALA A 92 -0.93 3.19 3.47
CA ALA A 92 -0.20 2.70 4.64
C ALA A 92 0.25 3.88 5.52
N HIS A 93 -0.03 3.79 6.82
CA HIS A 93 0.24 4.87 7.79
C HIS A 93 0.63 4.35 9.18
N ASN A 94 0.96 3.08 9.28
CA ASN A 94 1.48 2.44 10.48
C ASN A 94 2.50 1.37 10.10
N PRO A 95 3.36 0.89 11.03
CA PRO A 95 4.44 -0.05 10.73
C PRO A 95 3.97 -1.37 10.12
N GLY A 96 2.83 -1.91 10.57
CA GLY A 96 2.28 -3.16 10.03
C GLY A 96 1.82 -3.01 8.57
N ALA A 97 1.10 -1.93 8.25
CA ALA A 97 0.69 -1.62 6.89
C ALA A 97 1.91 -1.28 6.01
N ALA A 98 2.91 -0.58 6.54
CA ALA A 98 4.16 -0.31 5.84
C ALA A 98 4.87 -1.60 5.43
N LYS A 99 4.99 -2.57 6.34
CA LYS A 99 5.60 -3.87 6.07
C LYS A 99 4.86 -4.60 4.95
N ASN A 100 3.53 -4.69 5.04
CA ASN A 100 2.72 -5.32 4.00
C ASN A 100 2.89 -4.61 2.64
N PHE A 101 2.90 -3.28 2.63
CA PHE A 101 3.14 -2.49 1.43
C PHE A 101 4.54 -2.76 0.85
N ARG A 102 5.58 -2.81 1.70
CA ARG A 102 6.95 -3.17 1.29
C ARG A 102 7.01 -4.57 0.68
N ASP A 103 6.36 -5.56 1.30
CA ASP A 103 6.33 -6.93 0.81
C ASP A 103 5.71 -6.99 -0.60
N ARG A 104 4.66 -6.21 -0.86
CA ARG A 104 4.06 -6.06 -2.20
C ARG A 104 5.00 -5.37 -3.19
N LEU A 105 5.71 -4.31 -2.79
CA LEU A 105 6.72 -3.66 -3.64
C LEU A 105 7.84 -4.64 -4.03
N ASN A 106 8.24 -5.52 -3.12
CA ASN A 106 9.25 -6.54 -3.40
C ASN A 106 8.80 -7.53 -4.49
N THR A 107 7.50 -7.84 -4.60
CA THR A 107 6.99 -8.70 -5.69
C THR A 107 7.17 -8.07 -7.07
N MET A 108 7.21 -6.74 -7.15
CA MET A 108 7.40 -6.01 -8.41
C MET A 108 8.85 -5.96 -8.88
N LYS A 109 9.81 -6.41 -8.05
CA LYS A 109 11.25 -6.35 -8.35
C LYS A 109 11.67 -4.94 -8.78
N LEU A 110 11.22 -3.91 -8.05
CA LEU A 110 11.59 -2.53 -8.34
C LEU A 110 13.10 -2.37 -8.26
N GLU A 111 13.68 -1.75 -9.29
CA GLU A 111 15.08 -1.39 -9.29
C GLU A 111 15.37 -0.29 -8.24
N THR A 112 16.63 -0.03 -7.97
CA THR A 112 17.07 1.07 -7.10
C THR A 112 16.76 2.42 -7.74
N GLY A 113 16.61 3.47 -6.92
CA GLY A 113 16.35 4.82 -7.45
C GLY A 113 14.90 5.28 -7.33
N ASN A 114 14.12 4.59 -6.46
CA ASN A 114 12.73 4.99 -6.20
C ASN A 114 12.67 6.34 -5.47
N THR A 115 11.71 7.17 -5.85
CA THR A 115 11.36 8.40 -5.14
C THR A 115 10.12 8.17 -4.28
N MET A 116 10.15 8.58 -3.02
CA MET A 116 8.99 8.49 -2.12
C MET A 116 8.52 9.87 -1.71
N ILE A 117 7.24 10.16 -1.97
CA ILE A 117 6.53 11.30 -1.41
C ILE A 117 5.84 10.83 -0.14
N ILE A 118 6.14 11.50 0.97
CA ILE A 118 5.59 11.14 2.27
C ILE A 118 5.09 12.35 3.05
N SER A 119 3.95 12.17 3.67
CA SER A 119 3.46 12.97 4.79
C SER A 119 2.70 12.09 5.75
N MET A 120 2.70 12.42 7.04
CA MET A 120 2.13 11.57 8.08
C MET A 120 1.52 12.40 9.20
N MET A 121 0.53 11.83 9.88
CA MET A 121 -0.04 12.41 11.09
C MET A 121 0.91 12.22 12.27
N ARG A 122 0.94 13.19 13.21
CA ARG A 122 1.82 13.23 14.40
C ARG A 122 1.59 12.07 15.37
N ASP A 123 0.38 11.49 15.38
CA ASP A 123 0.01 10.36 16.24
C ASP A 123 0.50 9.00 15.70
N LYS A 124 1.20 8.98 14.56
CA LYS A 124 1.73 7.76 13.96
C LYS A 124 3.22 7.59 14.23
N ASN A 125 3.66 6.34 14.26
CA ASN A 125 5.08 6.00 14.43
C ASN A 125 5.81 6.16 13.09
N LEU A 126 6.37 7.37 12.88
CA LEU A 126 7.07 7.73 11.66
C LEU A 126 8.37 6.94 11.50
N GLU A 127 9.13 6.79 12.58
CA GLU A 127 10.44 6.18 12.56
C GLU A 127 10.38 4.72 12.11
N ASP A 128 9.48 3.94 12.68
CA ASP A 128 9.27 2.55 12.28
C ASP A 128 8.70 2.44 10.87
N PHE A 129 7.82 3.38 10.47
CA PHE A 129 7.30 3.42 9.11
C PHE A 129 8.42 3.67 8.10
N ILE A 130 9.26 4.71 8.29
CA ILE A 130 10.37 5.07 7.40
C ILE A 130 11.40 3.95 7.35
N GLY A 131 11.71 3.33 8.51
CA GLY A 131 12.66 2.22 8.61
C GLY A 131 12.37 1.07 7.65
N VAL A 132 11.10 0.84 7.33
CA VAL A 132 10.67 -0.20 6.38
C VAL A 132 11.12 0.10 4.94
N PHE A 133 11.24 1.38 4.54
CA PHE A 133 11.50 1.77 3.14
C PHE A 133 12.91 2.31 2.90
N LYS A 134 13.69 2.53 3.95
CA LYS A 134 14.98 3.25 3.90
C LYS A 134 15.96 2.69 2.87
N ASP A 135 16.01 1.39 2.69
CA ASP A 135 16.96 0.70 1.80
C ASP A 135 16.51 0.65 0.32
N MET A 136 15.25 0.98 0.03
CA MET A 136 14.70 0.95 -1.33
C MET A 136 14.43 2.33 -1.92
N VAL A 137 14.39 3.36 -1.09
CA VAL A 137 14.08 4.74 -1.50
C VAL A 137 15.37 5.55 -1.52
N SER A 138 15.68 6.13 -2.67
CA SER A 138 16.88 6.99 -2.87
C SER A 138 16.55 8.46 -2.65
N ASN A 139 15.39 8.93 -3.07
CA ASN A 139 14.98 10.33 -2.98
C ASN A 139 13.70 10.45 -2.13
N TRP A 140 13.73 11.27 -1.12
CA TRP A 140 12.61 11.52 -0.23
C TRP A 140 12.04 12.93 -0.45
N VAL A 141 10.75 13.01 -0.72
CA VAL A 141 10.03 14.27 -0.84
C VAL A 141 9.02 14.35 0.29
N VAL A 142 9.18 15.34 1.16
CA VAL A 142 8.32 15.54 2.33
C VAL A 142 7.46 16.77 2.13
N CYS A 143 6.19 16.68 2.47
CA CYS A 143 5.25 17.78 2.38
C CYS A 143 4.37 17.89 3.62
N LYS A 144 3.85 19.08 3.91
CA LYS A 144 2.79 19.29 4.91
C LYS A 144 1.43 19.00 4.25
N MET A 145 0.56 18.26 4.94
CA MET A 145 -0.86 18.16 4.56
C MET A 145 -1.66 19.33 5.12
N ASP A 146 -2.80 19.62 4.54
CA ASP A 146 -3.70 20.72 4.98
C ASP A 146 -4.48 20.31 6.25
N THR A 147 -3.73 20.02 7.30
CA THR A 147 -4.25 19.72 8.64
C THR A 147 -3.20 19.99 9.71
N ASP A 148 -3.62 20.52 10.85
CA ASP A 148 -2.73 20.75 11.99
C ASP A 148 -2.25 19.47 12.68
N ARG A 149 -2.87 18.33 12.38
CA ARG A 149 -2.49 17.02 12.88
C ARG A 149 -1.29 16.41 12.16
N SER A 150 -0.92 16.92 10.98
CA SER A 150 0.24 16.43 10.24
C SER A 150 1.54 16.99 10.80
N PHE A 151 2.63 16.24 10.57
CA PHE A 151 3.96 16.83 10.67
C PHE A 151 4.12 17.94 9.64
N THR A 152 4.91 18.97 9.98
CA THR A 152 5.41 19.93 9.00
C THR A 152 6.51 19.30 8.14
N SER A 153 6.76 19.84 6.97
CA SER A 153 7.87 19.38 6.11
C SER A 153 9.21 19.46 6.82
N GLN A 154 9.42 20.48 7.63
CA GLN A 154 10.66 20.67 8.39
C GLN A 154 10.83 19.60 9.48
N GLU A 155 9.78 19.29 10.24
CA GLU A 155 9.81 18.21 11.25
C GLU A 155 10.07 16.85 10.60
N LEU A 156 9.43 16.56 9.46
CA LEU A 156 9.69 15.33 8.70
C LEU A 156 11.16 15.25 8.28
N LYS A 157 11.72 16.31 7.72
CA LYS A 157 13.13 16.36 7.31
C LYS A 157 14.08 16.09 8.48
N GLU A 158 13.85 16.72 9.63
CA GLU A 158 14.68 16.54 10.82
C GLU A 158 14.65 15.08 11.31
N ARG A 159 13.46 14.48 11.38
CA ARG A 159 13.27 13.08 11.79
C ARG A 159 13.91 12.09 10.80
N LEU A 160 13.74 12.31 9.49
CA LEU A 160 14.39 11.48 8.48
C LEU A 160 15.92 11.56 8.56
N ARG A 161 16.48 12.76 8.82
CA ARG A 161 17.92 12.94 9.04
C ARG A 161 18.44 12.16 10.24
N LEU A 162 17.71 12.11 11.33
CA LEU A 162 18.06 11.30 12.50
C LEU A 162 18.12 9.81 12.18
N LEU A 163 17.37 9.36 11.17
CA LEU A 163 17.44 7.99 10.64
C LEU A 163 18.56 7.79 9.61
N GLY A 164 19.39 8.83 9.35
CA GLY A 164 20.52 8.79 8.42
C GLY A 164 20.10 8.95 6.94
N ILE A 165 18.94 9.51 6.68
CA ILE A 165 18.48 9.85 5.33
C ILE A 165 18.88 11.30 5.04
N ASN A 166 19.62 11.53 3.95
CA ASN A 166 20.19 12.84 3.64
C ASN A 166 19.58 13.48 2.39
N ASP A 167 19.15 12.68 1.43
CA ASP A 167 18.51 13.16 0.20
C ASP A 167 17.02 13.40 0.43
N ILE A 168 16.69 14.61 0.90
CA ILE A 168 15.35 15.00 1.32
C ILE A 168 15.00 16.36 0.72
N THR A 169 13.98 16.39 -0.12
CA THR A 169 13.38 17.61 -0.64
C THR A 169 12.17 18.02 0.21
N LEU A 170 12.08 19.30 0.55
CA LEU A 170 10.91 19.87 1.23
C LEU A 170 10.01 20.56 0.21
N THR A 171 8.70 20.36 0.39
CA THR A 171 7.66 21.09 -0.33
C THR A 171 6.59 21.57 0.65
N ASP A 172 5.87 22.64 0.31
CA ASP A 172 4.91 23.27 1.22
C ASP A 172 3.54 22.58 1.17
N SER A 173 3.29 21.79 0.10
CA SER A 173 2.02 21.10 -0.09
C SER A 173 2.20 19.79 -0.85
N PRO A 174 1.20 18.87 -0.79
CA PRO A 174 1.18 17.66 -1.61
C PRO A 174 1.24 17.96 -3.11
N TYR A 175 0.51 19.00 -3.57
CA TYR A 175 0.49 19.38 -4.97
C TYR A 175 1.87 19.82 -5.49
N GLU A 176 2.61 20.58 -4.69
CA GLU A 176 3.99 20.94 -5.03
C GLU A 176 4.92 19.75 -5.07
N ALA A 177 4.74 18.79 -4.14
CA ALA A 177 5.49 17.55 -4.14
C ALA A 177 5.26 16.75 -5.44
N PHE A 178 4.01 16.63 -5.88
CA PHE A 178 3.68 15.91 -7.12
C PHE A 178 4.27 16.61 -8.34
N LYS A 179 4.13 17.92 -8.42
CA LYS A 179 4.70 18.73 -9.51
C LYS A 179 6.23 18.67 -9.51
N TYR A 180 6.86 18.68 -8.34
CA TYR A 180 8.31 18.57 -8.21
C TYR A 180 8.81 17.24 -8.80
N VAL A 181 8.24 16.11 -8.42
CA VAL A 181 8.71 14.79 -8.87
C VAL A 181 8.51 14.57 -10.37
N GLU A 182 7.44 15.11 -10.96
CA GLU A 182 7.23 15.05 -12.42
C GLU A 182 8.28 15.85 -13.21
N ASN A 183 8.91 16.85 -12.59
CA ASN A 183 9.93 17.68 -13.21
C ASN A 183 11.36 17.26 -12.87
N LEU A 184 11.54 16.21 -12.04
CA LEU A 184 12.87 15.66 -11.72
C LEU A 184 13.59 15.21 -13.00
N ARG A 185 14.92 15.42 -12.99
CA ARG A 185 15.80 14.92 -14.04
C ARG A 185 17.07 14.35 -13.40
N PRO A 186 17.46 13.10 -13.64
CA PRO A 186 16.74 12.13 -14.46
C PRO A 186 15.34 11.81 -13.89
N ILE A 187 14.42 11.35 -14.74
CA ILE A 187 13.07 10.94 -14.31
C ILE A 187 13.21 9.70 -13.43
N SER A 188 12.53 9.74 -12.26
CA SER A 188 12.43 8.55 -11.41
C SER A 188 11.51 7.52 -12.06
N ASP A 189 11.95 6.27 -12.17
CA ASP A 189 11.13 5.19 -12.75
C ASP A 189 9.89 4.93 -11.91
N ASN A 190 10.03 4.97 -10.59
CA ASN A 190 8.93 4.72 -9.65
C ASN A 190 8.78 5.87 -8.65
N ILE A 191 7.56 6.34 -8.51
CA ILE A 191 7.16 7.36 -7.52
C ILE A 191 6.18 6.69 -6.55
N ILE A 192 6.59 6.54 -5.32
CA ILE A 192 5.81 5.94 -4.25
C ILE A 192 5.16 7.06 -3.45
N VAL A 193 3.85 6.99 -3.22
CA VAL A 193 3.12 7.97 -2.39
C VAL A 193 2.44 7.22 -1.24
N SER A 194 2.82 7.54 -0.01
CA SER A 194 2.30 6.84 1.17
C SER A 194 2.39 7.67 2.46
N GLY A 195 1.75 7.19 3.52
CA GLY A 195 1.78 7.77 4.87
C GLY A 195 0.44 8.34 5.35
N SER A 196 -0.48 8.67 4.46
CA SER A 196 -1.82 9.16 4.82
C SER A 196 -2.82 9.04 3.68
N PHE A 197 -4.10 8.86 4.02
CA PHE A 197 -5.21 9.05 3.06
C PHE A 197 -5.25 10.48 2.50
N GLU A 198 -4.94 11.48 3.33
CA GLU A 198 -4.92 12.90 2.96
C GLU A 198 -3.76 13.28 2.04
N LEU A 199 -2.81 12.38 1.82
CA LEU A 199 -1.77 12.52 0.81
C LEU A 199 -2.12 11.74 -0.46
N VAL A 200 -2.58 10.50 -0.31
CA VAL A 200 -2.87 9.59 -1.43
C VAL A 200 -4.09 10.03 -2.23
N GLY A 201 -5.15 10.53 -1.56
CA GLY A 201 -6.34 11.07 -2.23
C GLY A 201 -6.00 12.20 -3.22
N PRO A 202 -5.34 13.28 -2.78
CA PRO A 202 -4.86 14.34 -3.66
C PRO A 202 -3.91 13.88 -4.76
N ALA A 203 -3.04 12.88 -4.52
CA ALA A 203 -2.17 12.32 -5.56
C ALA A 203 -2.99 11.67 -6.68
N LYS A 204 -4.02 10.91 -6.32
CA LYS A 204 -4.93 10.31 -7.30
C LYS A 204 -5.68 11.35 -8.12
N GLU A 205 -6.19 12.38 -7.46
CA GLU A 205 -6.86 13.50 -8.13
C GLU A 205 -5.93 14.26 -9.08
N TYR A 206 -4.69 14.51 -8.65
CA TYR A 206 -3.66 15.13 -9.47
C TYR A 206 -3.39 14.34 -10.75
N LEU A 207 -3.20 13.03 -10.61
CA LEU A 207 -2.90 12.14 -11.73
C LEU A 207 -4.08 11.94 -12.68
N SER A 208 -5.32 12.01 -12.21
CA SER A 208 -6.50 11.95 -13.09
C SER A 208 -6.58 13.17 -13.99
N LYS A 209 -6.32 14.38 -13.45
CA LYS A 209 -6.34 15.62 -14.22
C LYS A 209 -5.21 15.75 -15.25
N THR A 210 -4.04 15.16 -14.98
CA THR A 210 -2.89 15.18 -15.89
C THR A 210 -3.02 14.18 -17.05
N ARG A 211 -3.93 13.22 -16.98
CA ARG A 211 -4.20 12.25 -18.06
C ARG A 211 -5.23 12.73 -19.09
N GLU A 212 -5.98 13.77 -18.77
CA GLU A 212 -7.01 14.33 -19.68
C GLU A 212 -6.45 15.40 -20.63
N ILE A 213 -5.13 15.66 -20.55
CA ILE A 213 -4.40 16.57 -21.42
C ILE A 213 -3.46 15.79 -22.33
#